data_9ddfe17e924dca6e346cf131522bf75e
#
_entry.id   9ddfe17e924dca6e346cf131522bf75e
#
_cell.length_a   1.000
_cell.length_b   1.000
_cell.length_c   1.000
_cell.angle_alpha   90.00
_cell.angle_beta   90.00
_cell.angle_gamma   90.00
#
_symmetry.space_group_name_H-M   'P 1'
#
loop_
_entity.id
_entity.type
_entity.pdbx_description
1 polymer ?
#
loop_
_entity_poly.entity_id
_entity_poly.type
_entity_poly.pdbx_seq_one_letter_code
_entity_poly.pdbx_strand_id
1 'polypeptide(L)'
;MSTTTTTRSRATWSMANRVGLVLTLILGLGNVTSVFFPTPDGEVGPPFEVLFADTVLAAVVVIAVIVAWVRGSRLAARIAAGCVILIAISAMPAFFVDVPPAIKALVGAITLVTVLACGLMLAPAKRKA
;
A
#
# COMPACT_ATOMS: atom_id res chain seq x y z
N MET A 1 -0.61 34.53 19.82
CA MET A 1 -0.77 34.02 19.23
C MET A 1 -0.59 33.42 18.60
N SER A 2 -0.49 33.28 18.98
CA SER A 2 -0.29 32.60 18.43
C SER A 2 -0.33 32.11 17.69
N THR A 3 -0.15 31.96 17.30
CA THR A 3 -0.29 31.52 16.44
C THR A 3 -0.02 30.66 16.10
N THR A 4 0.11 30.51 16.32
CA THR A 4 0.40 29.59 15.95
C THR A 4 -0.04 28.72 15.52
N THR A 5 -0.37 28.58 15.79
CA THR A 5 -0.82 27.64 15.32
C THR A 5 -0.97 27.38 14.04
N THR A 6 -0.62 27.97 13.39
CA THR A 6 -0.61 27.70 12.04
C THR A 6 0.30 26.60 11.68
N THR A 7 1.17 26.27 12.54
CA THR A 7 2.02 25.16 12.31
C THR A 7 1.27 23.90 12.50
N ARG A 8 1.15 23.13 11.48
CA ARG A 8 0.61 21.82 11.60
C ARG A 8 1.55 20.98 12.41
N SER A 9 1.07 20.41 13.49
CA SER A 9 1.86 19.44 14.22
C SER A 9 2.12 18.23 13.36
N ARG A 10 3.35 17.80 13.32
CA ARG A 10 3.68 16.53 12.69
C ARG A 10 3.08 15.40 13.51
N ALA A 11 2.52 14.43 12.83
CA ALA A 11 2.09 13.21 13.49
C ALA A 11 3.31 12.51 14.08
N THR A 12 3.16 12.03 15.30
CA THR A 12 4.16 11.17 15.92
C THR A 12 3.79 9.72 15.59
N TRP A 13 4.66 9.07 14.84
CA TRP A 13 4.40 7.71 14.42
C TRP A 13 4.70 6.75 15.56
N SER A 14 3.70 5.99 15.98
CA SER A 14 3.89 4.89 16.92
C SER A 14 4.66 3.77 16.25
N MET A 15 5.10 2.79 17.04
CA MET A 15 5.75 1.61 16.49
C MET A 15 4.83 0.90 15.49
N ALA A 16 3.54 0.79 15.81
CA ALA A 16 2.56 0.20 14.91
C ALA A 16 2.49 0.97 13.57
N ASN A 17 2.44 2.30 13.65
CA ASN A 17 2.41 3.13 12.45
C ASN A 17 3.67 2.94 11.61
N ARG A 18 4.82 2.88 12.23
CA ARG A 18 6.10 2.68 11.53
C ARG A 18 6.14 1.34 10.82
N VAL A 19 5.70 0.29 11.51
CA VAL A 19 5.64 -1.05 10.91
C VAL A 19 4.69 -1.03 9.71
N GLY A 20 3.53 -0.41 9.85
CA GLY A 20 2.57 -0.28 8.76
C GLY A 20 3.13 0.48 7.57
N LEU A 21 3.83 1.59 7.81
CA LEU A 21 4.47 2.36 6.75
C LEU A 21 5.54 1.55 6.03
N VAL A 22 6.36 0.81 6.76
CA VAL A 22 7.40 -0.03 6.16
C VAL A 22 6.78 -1.14 5.31
N LEU A 23 5.74 -1.82 5.84
CA LEU A 23 5.06 -2.86 5.09
C LEU A 23 4.42 -2.30 3.81
N THR A 24 3.80 -1.13 3.91
CA THR A 24 3.18 -0.49 2.76
C THR A 24 4.23 -0.08 1.72
N LEU A 25 5.39 0.40 2.18
CA LEU A 25 6.49 0.72 1.28
C LEU A 25 6.97 -0.53 0.53
N ILE A 26 7.13 -1.64 1.24
CA ILE A 26 7.54 -2.90 0.62
C ILE A 26 6.51 -3.36 -0.42
N LEU A 27 5.23 -3.29 -0.08
CA LEU A 27 4.15 -3.62 -1.01
C LEU A 27 4.20 -2.73 -2.25
N GLY A 28 4.39 -1.43 -2.06
CA GLY A 28 4.49 -0.48 -3.17
C GLY A 28 5.68 -0.77 -4.07
N LEU A 29 6.83 -1.00 -3.48
CA LEU A 29 8.04 -1.31 -4.26
C LEU A 29 7.88 -2.60 -5.05
N GLY A 30 7.26 -3.62 -4.45
CA GLY A 30 6.98 -4.87 -5.14
C GLY A 30 6.04 -4.66 -6.32
N ASN A 31 5.02 -3.85 -6.16
CA ASN A 31 4.04 -3.62 -7.23
C ASN A 31 4.57 -2.69 -8.33
N VAL A 32 5.46 -1.76 -8.00
CA VAL A 32 6.07 -0.88 -9.01
C VAL A 32 6.79 -1.70 -10.08
N THR A 33 7.35 -2.83 -9.71
CA THR A 33 8.08 -3.68 -10.65
C THR A 33 7.18 -4.58 -11.48
N SER A 34 5.88 -4.63 -11.20
CA SER A 34 4.95 -5.57 -11.86
C SER A 34 4.92 -5.42 -13.36
N VAL A 35 5.03 -4.19 -13.86
CA VAL A 35 4.95 -3.94 -15.30
C VAL A 35 6.13 -4.59 -16.05
N PHE A 36 7.22 -4.87 -15.36
CA PHE A 36 8.39 -5.51 -15.97
C PHE A 36 8.28 -7.03 -16.05
N PHE A 37 7.21 -7.59 -15.47
CA PHE A 37 6.97 -9.02 -15.46
C PHE A 37 5.57 -9.29 -15.98
N PRO A 38 5.29 -8.99 -17.27
CA PRO A 38 3.97 -9.21 -17.83
C PRO A 38 3.65 -10.70 -17.90
N THR A 39 2.36 -11.00 -17.94
CA THR A 39 1.90 -12.37 -18.05
C THR A 39 2.38 -12.94 -19.38
N PRO A 40 3.08 -14.10 -19.38
CA PRO A 40 3.48 -14.74 -20.62
C PRO A 40 2.29 -15.10 -21.48
N ASP A 41 2.51 -15.14 -22.79
CA ASP A 41 1.47 -15.51 -23.74
C ASP A 41 0.95 -16.92 -23.44
N GLY A 42 -0.36 -17.06 -23.44
CA GLY A 42 -1.00 -18.32 -23.18
C GLY A 42 -1.23 -18.66 -21.72
N GLU A 43 -0.75 -17.81 -20.81
CA GLU A 43 -0.96 -18.01 -19.38
C GLU A 43 -2.09 -17.12 -18.88
N VAL A 44 -2.77 -17.57 -17.83
CA VAL A 44 -3.80 -16.78 -17.17
C VAL A 44 -3.13 -15.79 -16.21
N GLY A 45 -3.46 -14.55 -16.36
CA GLY A 45 -2.94 -13.51 -15.49
C GLY A 45 -3.54 -12.16 -15.82
N PRO A 46 -3.19 -11.12 -15.05
CA PRO A 46 -3.76 -9.80 -15.28
C PRO A 46 -3.29 -9.25 -16.64
N PRO A 47 -4.18 -8.53 -17.35
CA PRO A 47 -3.77 -7.87 -18.60
C PRO A 47 -2.76 -6.76 -18.31
N PHE A 48 -2.01 -6.37 -19.33
CA PHE A 48 -0.97 -5.35 -19.17
C PHE A 48 -1.53 -4.04 -18.63
N GLU A 49 -2.74 -3.66 -19.05
CA GLU A 49 -3.37 -2.43 -18.57
C GLU A 49 -3.54 -2.43 -17.06
N VAL A 50 -3.88 -3.58 -16.47
CA VAL A 50 -4.01 -3.71 -15.01
C VAL A 50 -2.64 -3.59 -14.36
N LEU A 51 -1.62 -4.24 -14.92
CA LEU A 51 -0.26 -4.15 -14.41
C LEU A 51 0.25 -2.71 -14.46
N PHE A 52 -0.04 -2.01 -15.54
CA PHE A 52 0.34 -0.62 -15.69
C PHE A 52 -0.35 0.26 -14.66
N ALA A 53 -1.66 0.08 -14.48
CA ALA A 53 -2.42 0.83 -13.49
C ALA A 53 -1.90 0.56 -12.08
N ASP A 54 -1.60 -0.69 -11.75
CA ASP A 54 -1.03 -1.06 -10.46
C ASP A 54 0.33 -0.42 -10.25
N THR A 55 1.15 -0.35 -11.29
CA THR A 55 2.45 0.30 -11.20
C THR A 55 2.31 1.79 -10.91
N VAL A 56 1.36 2.47 -11.56
CA VAL A 56 1.10 3.89 -11.29
C VAL A 56 0.63 4.08 -9.85
N LEU A 57 -0.33 3.27 -9.41
CA LEU A 57 -0.81 3.33 -8.03
C LEU A 57 0.31 3.04 -7.04
N ALA A 58 1.17 2.07 -7.35
CA ALA A 58 2.30 1.71 -6.50
C ALA A 58 3.31 2.85 -6.40
N ALA A 59 3.56 3.57 -7.49
CA ALA A 59 4.42 4.73 -7.45
C ALA A 59 3.85 5.80 -6.53
N VAL A 60 2.54 6.02 -6.57
CA VAL A 60 1.86 6.94 -5.65
C VAL A 60 2.01 6.47 -4.22
N VAL A 61 1.87 5.15 -3.97
CA VAL A 61 2.04 4.57 -2.64
C VAL A 61 3.44 4.86 -2.10
N VAL A 62 4.47 4.61 -2.91
CA VAL A 62 5.86 4.82 -2.48
C VAL A 62 6.09 6.29 -2.12
N ILE A 63 5.66 7.19 -2.99
CA ILE A 63 5.82 8.62 -2.74
C ILE A 63 5.04 9.03 -1.49
N ALA A 64 3.80 8.58 -1.35
CA ALA A 64 2.95 8.93 -0.22
C ALA A 64 3.53 8.41 1.10
N VAL A 65 4.08 7.20 1.11
CA VAL A 65 4.71 6.66 2.32
C VAL A 65 5.93 7.49 2.72
N ILE A 66 6.75 7.85 1.74
CA ILE A 66 7.92 8.67 2.01
C ILE A 66 7.50 10.04 2.58
N VAL A 67 6.51 10.68 1.97
CA VAL A 67 5.99 11.96 2.46
C VAL A 67 5.43 11.81 3.86
N ALA A 68 4.66 10.74 4.10
CA ALA A 68 4.10 10.49 5.42
C ALA A 68 5.19 10.37 6.47
N TRP A 69 6.24 9.62 6.15
CA TRP A 69 7.34 9.41 7.09
C TRP A 69 8.12 10.68 7.36
N VAL A 70 8.52 11.37 6.28
CA VAL A 70 9.40 12.53 6.40
C VAL A 70 8.67 13.73 7.00
N ARG A 71 7.42 13.94 6.60
CA ARG A 71 6.65 15.10 7.03
C ARG A 71 5.68 14.82 8.15
N GLY A 72 5.54 13.58 8.56
CA GLY A 72 4.55 13.20 9.56
C GLY A 72 3.13 13.45 9.10
N SER A 73 2.85 13.27 7.81
CA SER A 73 1.55 13.58 7.22
C SER A 73 0.60 12.39 7.29
N ARG A 74 -0.46 12.53 8.05
CA ARG A 74 -1.51 11.49 8.10
C ARG A 74 -2.32 11.45 6.81
N LEU A 75 -2.46 12.58 6.13
CA LEU A 75 -3.13 12.60 4.84
C LEU A 75 -2.37 11.74 3.83
N ALA A 76 -1.04 11.86 3.78
CA ALA A 76 -0.23 11.04 2.90
C ALA A 76 -0.37 9.55 3.24
N ALA A 77 -0.40 9.21 4.52
CA ALA A 77 -0.63 7.83 4.94
C ALA A 77 -1.99 7.31 4.47
N ARG A 78 -3.02 8.13 4.54
CA ARG A 78 -4.35 7.74 4.06
C ARG A 78 -4.37 7.55 2.55
N ILE A 79 -3.66 8.39 1.82
CA ILE A 79 -3.54 8.24 0.36
C ILE A 79 -2.84 6.93 0.03
N ALA A 80 -1.76 6.61 0.74
CA ALA A 80 -1.05 5.36 0.54
C ALA A 80 -1.95 4.16 0.83
N ALA A 81 -2.71 4.22 1.92
CA ALA A 81 -3.64 3.14 2.27
C ALA A 81 -4.70 2.95 1.20
N GLY A 82 -5.31 4.03 0.72
CA GLY A 82 -6.31 3.95 -0.34
C GLY A 82 -5.76 3.33 -1.60
N CYS A 83 -4.58 3.75 -2.02
CA CYS A 83 -3.96 3.23 -3.24
C CYS A 83 -3.58 1.76 -3.10
N VAL A 84 -3.03 1.34 -1.97
CA VAL A 84 -2.62 -0.05 -1.80
C VAL A 84 -3.85 -0.96 -1.69
N ILE A 85 -4.96 -0.46 -1.14
CA ILE A 85 -6.23 -1.19 -1.13
C ILE A 85 -6.76 -1.36 -2.55
N LEU A 86 -6.70 -0.32 -3.38
CA LEU A 86 -7.11 -0.42 -4.78
C LEU A 86 -6.28 -1.46 -5.53
N ILE A 87 -4.98 -1.50 -5.28
CA ILE A 87 -4.10 -2.51 -5.87
C ILE A 87 -4.55 -3.91 -5.43
N ALA A 88 -4.85 -4.09 -4.14
CA ALA A 88 -5.30 -5.37 -3.63
C ALA A 88 -6.62 -5.79 -4.25
N ILE A 89 -7.55 -4.85 -4.44
CA ILE A 89 -8.83 -5.13 -5.09
C ILE A 89 -8.61 -5.57 -6.53
N SER A 90 -7.67 -4.96 -7.23
CA SER A 90 -7.38 -5.33 -8.62
C SER A 90 -6.84 -6.75 -8.75
N ALA A 91 -6.29 -7.30 -7.66
CA ALA A 91 -5.80 -8.67 -7.63
C ALA A 91 -6.88 -9.71 -7.29
N MET A 92 -8.05 -9.27 -6.84
CA MET A 92 -9.13 -10.19 -6.44
C MET A 92 -9.57 -11.15 -7.54
N PRO A 93 -9.60 -10.75 -8.84
CA PRO A 93 -9.97 -11.71 -9.89
C PRO A 93 -9.14 -12.99 -9.91
N ALA A 94 -7.92 -12.96 -9.35
CA ALA A 94 -7.09 -14.16 -9.29
C ALA A 94 -7.75 -15.30 -8.53
N PHE A 95 -8.67 -15.00 -7.60
CA PHE A 95 -9.39 -16.03 -6.85
C PHE A 95 -10.49 -16.70 -7.66
N PHE A 96 -10.88 -16.10 -8.78
CA PHE A 96 -12.02 -16.55 -9.57
C PHE A 96 -11.60 -17.10 -10.93
N VAL A 97 -10.31 -17.09 -11.24
CA VAL A 97 -9.79 -17.61 -12.50
C VAL A 97 -8.93 -18.84 -12.21
N ASP A 98 -8.67 -19.61 -13.26
CA ASP A 98 -7.93 -20.87 -13.15
C ASP A 98 -6.43 -20.59 -13.19
N VAL A 99 -5.89 -20.21 -12.05
CA VAL A 99 -4.45 -20.01 -11.87
C VAL A 99 -3.92 -21.05 -10.90
N PRO A 100 -2.59 -21.31 -10.90
CA PRO A 100 -2.01 -22.26 -9.97
C PRO A 100 -2.35 -21.90 -8.52
N PRO A 101 -2.56 -22.90 -7.64
CA PRO A 101 -2.85 -22.64 -6.23
C PRO A 101 -1.80 -21.79 -5.54
N ALA A 102 -0.53 -21.88 -5.96
CA ALA A 102 0.52 -21.06 -5.39
C ALA A 102 0.28 -19.57 -5.64
N ILE A 103 -0.25 -19.21 -6.81
CA ILE A 103 -0.60 -17.82 -7.14
C ILE A 103 -1.74 -17.34 -6.24
N LYS A 104 -2.76 -18.17 -6.05
CA LYS A 104 -3.87 -17.83 -5.16
C LYS A 104 -3.40 -17.63 -3.72
N ALA A 105 -2.50 -18.50 -3.26
CA ALA A 105 -1.93 -18.37 -1.92
C ALA A 105 -1.11 -17.08 -1.79
N LEU A 106 -0.33 -16.75 -2.81
CA LEU A 106 0.47 -15.52 -2.82
C LEU A 106 -0.42 -14.28 -2.77
N VAL A 107 -1.47 -14.25 -3.61
CA VAL A 107 -2.41 -13.11 -3.62
C VAL A 107 -3.12 -12.99 -2.28
N GLY A 108 -3.52 -14.13 -1.70
CA GLY A 108 -4.14 -14.14 -0.37
C GLY A 108 -3.21 -13.60 0.71
N ALA A 109 -1.94 -14.03 0.69
CA ALA A 109 -0.95 -13.55 1.65
C ALA A 109 -0.70 -12.06 1.49
N ILE A 110 -0.57 -11.58 0.26
CA ILE A 110 -0.37 -10.15 -0.01
C ILE A 110 -1.59 -9.35 0.44
N THR A 111 -2.79 -9.87 0.23
CA THR A 111 -4.02 -9.20 0.69
C THR A 111 -4.04 -9.07 2.21
N LEU A 112 -3.68 -10.16 2.92
CA LEU A 112 -3.62 -10.12 4.38
C LEU A 112 -2.57 -9.12 4.86
N VAL A 113 -1.40 -9.10 4.23
CA VAL A 113 -0.35 -8.13 4.56
C VAL A 113 -0.84 -6.71 4.30
N THR A 114 -1.57 -6.50 3.21
CA THR A 114 -2.14 -5.19 2.88
C THR A 114 -3.10 -4.72 3.97
N VAL A 115 -4.02 -5.59 4.40
CA VAL A 115 -4.97 -5.25 5.46
C VAL A 115 -4.22 -4.93 6.76
N LEU A 116 -3.25 -5.75 7.10
CA LEU A 116 -2.44 -5.54 8.30
C LEU A 116 -1.67 -4.21 8.21
N ALA A 117 -1.04 -3.97 7.08
CA ALA A 117 -0.26 -2.74 6.89
C ALA A 117 -1.14 -1.50 7.01
N CYS A 118 -2.32 -1.52 6.39
CA CYS A 118 -3.26 -0.40 6.49
C CYS A 118 -3.74 -0.20 7.91
N GLY A 119 -4.09 -1.28 8.59
CA GLY A 119 -4.53 -1.20 9.98
C GLY A 119 -3.47 -0.61 10.88
N LEU A 120 -2.24 -1.07 10.74
CA LEU A 120 -1.13 -0.57 11.54
C LEU A 120 -0.78 0.88 11.19
N MET A 121 -0.75 1.20 9.89
CA MET A 121 -0.39 2.52 9.43
C MET A 121 -1.40 3.58 9.87
N LEU A 122 -2.67 3.22 9.90
CA LEU A 122 -3.75 4.14 10.25
C LEU A 122 -4.15 4.04 11.72
N ALA A 123 -3.50 3.18 12.51
CA ALA A 123 -3.80 3.06 13.92
C ALA A 123 -3.61 4.40 14.62
N PRO A 124 -4.50 4.75 15.55
CA PRO A 124 -4.34 5.99 16.29
C PRO A 124 -3.07 5.96 17.12
N ALA A 125 -2.42 7.13 17.23
CA ALA A 125 -1.25 7.25 18.08
C ALA A 125 -1.67 7.00 19.53
N LYS A 126 -0.84 6.26 20.25
CA LYS A 126 -1.10 6.00 21.64
C LYS A 126 -1.01 7.30 22.41
N ARG A 127 -2.08 7.64 23.10
CA ARG A 127 -2.05 8.78 23.99
C ARG A 127 -1.39 8.39 25.28
N LYS A 128 -0.58 9.28 25.78
CA LYS A 128 -0.13 9.12 27.14
C LYS A 128 -1.28 9.40 28.07
N ALA A 129 -1.48 8.52 28.98
CA ALA A 129 -2.51 8.70 29.98
C ALA A 129 -2.15 9.85 30.91
#